data_6dadd0295de0b077e380c43ce9b0b657
#
_entry.id   6dadd0295de0b077e380c43ce9b0b657
#
_cell.length_a   1.000
_cell.length_b   1.000
_cell.length_c   1.000
_cell.angle_alpha   90.00
_cell.angle_beta   90.00
_cell.angle_gamma   90.00
#
_symmetry.space_group_name_H-M   'P 1'
#
loop_
_entity.id
_entity.type
_entity.pdbx_description
1 polymer ?
#
loop_
_entity_poly.entity_id
_entity_poly.type
_entity_poly.pdbx_seq_one_letter_code
_entity_poly.pdbx_strand_id
1 'polypeptide(L)'
;MEAKSASGKVVQIVGPVIDAQFPADAVPDILDALTIEKSDGTKLVLEVQQHLGENRVRTIAMDATDGLERGTTVTNTGNAISMPIGDDILGRLFNVVGDAIDGIPQPKASGRRPIHAAPPAFEDMRPIPFSGLSGTHNSKSGFRSGGNSPTGASSPTLSVAST
;
A
#
# COMPACT_ATOMS: atom_id res chain seq x y z
N MET A 1 21.33 -7.69 10.81
CA MET A 1 20.99 -8.99 10.20
C MET A 1 20.84 -8.73 8.73
N GLU A 2 21.75 -9.26 7.92
CA GLU A 2 21.60 -9.16 6.46
C GLU A 2 20.39 -9.98 6.04
N ALA A 3 19.47 -9.36 5.34
CA ALA A 3 18.34 -10.04 4.74
C ALA A 3 18.88 -11.07 3.75
N LYS A 4 18.73 -12.35 4.05
CA LYS A 4 19.13 -13.45 3.17
C LYS A 4 18.18 -13.43 1.97
N SER A 5 18.59 -12.76 0.90
CA SER A 5 17.82 -12.73 -0.36
C SER A 5 17.84 -14.16 -0.94
N ALA A 6 16.83 -14.92 -0.59
CA ALA A 6 16.62 -16.25 -1.11
C ALA A 6 15.87 -16.19 -2.43
N SER A 7 16.30 -16.95 -3.42
CA SER A 7 15.57 -17.07 -4.68
C SER A 7 14.90 -18.41 -4.82
N GLY A 8 13.64 -18.36 -5.26
CA GLY A 8 12.82 -19.51 -5.61
C GLY A 8 12.40 -19.47 -7.08
N LYS A 9 11.48 -20.35 -7.45
CA LYS A 9 10.91 -20.44 -8.80
C LYS A 9 9.39 -20.55 -8.76
N VAL A 10 8.72 -19.88 -9.69
CA VAL A 10 7.28 -20.03 -9.91
C VAL A 10 6.96 -21.44 -10.37
N VAL A 11 6.07 -22.12 -9.66
CA VAL A 11 5.60 -23.49 -9.98
C VAL A 11 4.24 -23.47 -10.65
N GLN A 12 3.33 -22.64 -10.15
CA GLN A 12 1.96 -22.56 -10.63
C GLN A 12 1.46 -21.11 -10.62
N ILE A 13 0.63 -20.79 -11.60
CA ILE A 13 -0.04 -19.48 -11.73
C ILE A 13 -1.53 -19.75 -11.96
N VAL A 14 -2.38 -19.18 -11.12
CA VAL A 14 -3.84 -19.26 -11.22
C VAL A 14 -4.41 -17.86 -10.98
N GLY A 15 -4.55 -17.06 -12.03
CA GLY A 15 -4.92 -15.64 -11.90
C GLY A 15 -3.92 -14.90 -11.02
N PRO A 16 -4.37 -14.22 -9.96
CA PRO A 16 -3.48 -13.49 -9.04
C PRO A 16 -2.75 -14.42 -8.04
N VAL A 17 -3.11 -15.69 -7.96
CA VAL A 17 -2.50 -16.66 -7.03
C VAL A 17 -1.31 -17.33 -7.70
N ILE A 18 -0.16 -17.25 -7.08
CA ILE A 18 1.11 -17.79 -7.56
C ILE A 18 1.70 -18.70 -6.51
N ASP A 19 1.96 -19.94 -6.87
CA ASP A 19 2.69 -20.88 -6.02
C ASP A 19 4.17 -20.87 -6.43
N ALA A 20 5.05 -20.62 -5.48
CA ALA A 20 6.49 -20.59 -5.68
C ALA A 20 7.18 -21.63 -4.79
N GLN A 21 8.25 -22.23 -5.29
CA GLN A 21 9.07 -23.19 -4.57
C GLN A 21 10.43 -22.58 -4.23
N PHE A 22 10.86 -22.77 -3.01
CA PHE A 22 12.13 -22.29 -2.47
C PHE A 22 13.02 -23.45 -2.02
N PRO A 23 14.32 -23.22 -1.82
CA PRO A 23 15.18 -24.17 -1.10
C PRO A 23 14.70 -24.37 0.35
N ALA A 24 14.93 -25.55 0.91
CA ALA A 24 14.43 -25.91 2.25
C ALA A 24 14.92 -24.98 3.38
N ASP A 25 16.10 -24.41 3.22
CA ASP A 25 16.75 -23.52 4.18
C ASP A 25 16.40 -22.03 4.00
N ALA A 26 15.54 -21.74 3.03
CA ALA A 26 15.29 -20.37 2.58
C ALA A 26 13.81 -20.11 2.21
N VAL A 27 12.90 -20.85 2.83
CA VAL A 27 11.46 -20.66 2.66
C VAL A 27 11.06 -19.32 3.29
N PRO A 28 10.35 -18.43 2.56
CA PRO A 28 9.88 -17.15 3.09
C PRO A 28 8.88 -17.31 4.22
N ASP A 29 8.84 -16.34 5.13
CA ASP A 29 7.82 -16.27 6.16
C ASP A 29 6.47 -15.78 5.58
N ILE A 30 5.39 -16.06 6.32
CA ILE A 30 4.06 -15.53 5.98
C ILE A 30 4.09 -13.99 6.06
N LEU A 31 3.45 -13.33 5.09
CA LEU A 31 3.44 -11.88 4.86
C LEU A 31 4.74 -11.29 4.29
N ASP A 32 5.77 -12.10 4.05
CA ASP A 32 6.94 -11.61 3.34
C ASP A 32 6.58 -11.15 1.92
N ALA A 33 7.22 -10.07 1.50
CA ALA A 33 7.14 -9.57 0.13
C ALA A 33 8.17 -10.31 -0.75
N LEU A 34 7.68 -10.88 -1.83
CA LEU A 34 8.51 -11.47 -2.88
C LEU A 34 8.50 -10.58 -4.11
N THR A 35 9.55 -10.62 -4.90
CA THR A 35 9.66 -9.84 -6.13
C THR A 35 9.99 -10.71 -7.31
N ILE A 36 9.33 -10.44 -8.43
CA ILE A 36 9.59 -11.03 -9.74
C ILE A 36 9.93 -9.91 -10.72
N GLU A 37 10.97 -10.07 -11.49
CA GLU A 37 11.25 -9.23 -12.64
C GLU A 37 10.64 -9.89 -13.87
N LYS A 38 9.67 -9.20 -14.49
CA LYS A 38 9.04 -9.68 -15.73
C LYS A 38 9.96 -9.44 -16.93
N SER A 39 9.69 -10.15 -18.02
CA SER A 39 10.44 -10.02 -19.29
C SER A 39 10.36 -8.61 -19.91
N ASP A 40 9.35 -7.84 -19.59
CA ASP A 40 9.16 -6.45 -20.00
C ASP A 40 9.93 -5.43 -19.15
N GLY A 41 10.68 -5.89 -18.13
CA GLY A 41 11.41 -5.07 -17.18
C GLY A 41 10.56 -4.51 -16.04
N THR A 42 9.28 -4.84 -15.98
CA THR A 42 8.42 -4.44 -14.85
C THR A 42 8.63 -5.35 -13.66
N LYS A 43 8.50 -4.78 -12.46
CA LYS A 43 8.64 -5.50 -11.20
C LYS A 43 7.27 -5.84 -10.64
N LEU A 44 6.99 -7.14 -10.48
CA LEU A 44 5.80 -7.63 -9.83
C LEU A 44 6.11 -7.97 -8.37
N VAL A 45 5.31 -7.47 -7.45
CA VAL A 45 5.40 -7.78 -6.03
C VAL A 45 4.32 -8.79 -5.66
N LEU A 46 4.71 -9.80 -4.88
CA LEU A 46 3.83 -10.84 -4.35
C LEU A 46 3.89 -10.81 -2.83
N GLU A 47 2.83 -11.22 -2.16
CA GLU A 47 2.80 -11.40 -0.72
C GLU A 47 2.56 -12.88 -0.38
N VAL A 48 3.36 -13.44 0.53
CA VAL A 48 3.21 -14.82 1.00
C VAL A 48 1.97 -14.92 1.89
N GLN A 49 1.02 -15.78 1.51
CA GLN A 49 -0.21 -15.99 2.28
C GLN A 49 -0.22 -17.30 3.05
N GLN A 50 0.43 -18.34 2.52
CA GLN A 50 0.36 -19.67 3.10
C GLN A 50 1.56 -20.53 2.70
N HIS A 51 2.01 -21.38 3.63
CA HIS A 51 2.90 -22.50 3.33
C HIS A 51 2.09 -23.72 2.92
N LEU A 52 2.43 -24.30 1.78
CA LEU A 52 1.76 -25.49 1.22
C LEU A 52 2.44 -26.80 1.60
N GLY A 53 3.59 -26.73 2.27
CA GLY A 53 4.47 -27.89 2.47
C GLY A 53 5.45 -28.06 1.30
N GLU A 54 6.41 -29.00 1.45
CA GLU A 54 7.44 -29.28 0.43
C GLU A 54 8.19 -28.05 -0.06
N ASN A 55 8.46 -27.11 0.85
CA ASN A 55 9.13 -25.82 0.57
C ASN A 55 8.38 -24.94 -0.47
N ARG A 56 7.09 -25.14 -0.62
CA ARG A 56 6.22 -24.31 -1.46
C ARG A 56 5.44 -23.32 -0.64
N VAL A 57 5.33 -22.13 -1.18
CA VAL A 57 4.51 -21.05 -0.62
C VAL A 57 3.47 -20.60 -1.64
N ARG A 58 2.29 -20.30 -1.15
CA ARG A 58 1.23 -19.64 -1.91
C ARG A 58 1.28 -18.16 -1.68
N THR A 59 1.26 -17.41 -2.78
CA THR A 59 1.37 -15.95 -2.77
C THR A 59 0.24 -15.31 -3.55
N ILE A 60 -0.02 -14.04 -3.26
CA ILE A 60 -0.96 -13.21 -4.03
C ILE A 60 -0.17 -12.09 -4.70
N ALA A 61 -0.40 -11.92 -6.00
CA ALA A 61 0.18 -10.84 -6.77
C ALA A 61 -0.51 -9.51 -6.46
N MET A 62 0.26 -8.45 -6.30
CA MET A 62 -0.21 -7.09 -6.03
C MET A 62 -0.51 -6.31 -7.31
N ASP A 63 -0.22 -6.90 -8.48
CA ASP A 63 -0.46 -6.32 -9.79
C ASP A 63 -0.76 -7.44 -10.80
N ALA A 64 -1.03 -7.07 -12.07
CA ALA A 64 -1.35 -8.00 -13.13
C ALA A 64 -0.26 -9.06 -13.35
N THR A 65 -0.69 -10.30 -13.53
CA THR A 65 0.20 -11.46 -13.73
C THR A 65 0.42 -11.80 -15.21
N ASP A 66 -0.05 -10.93 -16.11
CA ASP A 66 0.07 -11.15 -17.55
C ASP A 66 1.56 -11.26 -17.94
N GLY A 67 1.84 -12.22 -18.81
CA GLY A 67 3.20 -12.49 -19.29
C GLY A 67 4.12 -13.19 -18.28
N LEU A 68 3.60 -13.60 -17.11
CA LEU A 68 4.37 -14.37 -16.14
C LEU A 68 4.39 -15.86 -16.53
N GLU A 69 5.57 -16.46 -16.54
CA GLU A 69 5.79 -17.85 -16.91
C GLU A 69 6.18 -18.72 -15.71
N ARG A 70 5.89 -20.01 -15.80
CA ARG A 70 6.42 -20.98 -14.84
C ARG A 70 7.93 -21.08 -14.96
N GLY A 71 8.61 -21.26 -13.84
CA GLY A 71 10.07 -21.32 -13.78
C GLY A 71 10.72 -19.94 -13.65
N THR A 72 9.96 -18.84 -13.74
CA THR A 72 10.47 -17.48 -13.48
C THR A 72 11.04 -17.40 -12.07
N THR A 73 12.15 -16.70 -11.92
CA THR A 73 12.82 -16.52 -10.64
C THR A 73 12.04 -15.57 -9.75
N VAL A 74 11.85 -15.97 -8.51
CA VAL A 74 11.21 -15.18 -7.44
C VAL A 74 12.25 -14.90 -6.37
N THR A 75 12.39 -13.66 -5.96
CA THR A 75 13.35 -13.23 -4.92
C THR A 75 12.59 -12.84 -3.66
N ASN A 76 12.98 -13.41 -2.51
CA ASN A 76 12.48 -12.98 -1.22
C ASN A 76 13.17 -11.69 -0.79
N THR A 77 12.39 -10.68 -0.36
CA THR A 77 12.94 -9.43 0.17
C THR A 77 13.30 -9.52 1.66
N GLY A 78 12.82 -10.58 2.35
CA GLY A 78 13.01 -10.78 3.80
C GLY A 78 12.25 -9.78 4.67
N ASN A 79 11.29 -9.07 4.10
CA ASN A 79 10.47 -8.08 4.80
C ASN A 79 9.05 -8.09 4.23
N ALA A 80 8.09 -7.71 5.05
CA ALA A 80 6.72 -7.48 4.61
C ALA A 80 6.62 -6.25 3.70
N ILE A 81 5.54 -6.18 2.90
CA ILE A 81 5.21 -4.98 2.13
C ILE A 81 5.12 -3.79 3.09
N SER A 82 5.76 -2.68 2.74
CA SER A 82 5.83 -1.52 3.60
C SER A 82 5.51 -0.23 2.84
N MET A 83 4.85 0.70 3.52
CA MET A 83 4.49 2.02 3.00
C MET A 83 5.43 3.09 3.55
N PRO A 84 5.76 4.12 2.75
CA PRO A 84 6.50 5.26 3.26
C PRO A 84 5.70 6.01 4.33
N ILE A 85 6.39 6.59 5.30
CA ILE A 85 5.81 7.42 6.36
C ILE A 85 6.54 8.76 6.46
N GLY A 86 5.83 9.79 6.91
CA GLY A 86 6.36 11.14 7.11
C GLY A 86 5.41 12.21 6.59
N ASP A 87 5.78 13.47 6.78
CA ASP A 87 4.94 14.60 6.33
C ASP A 87 4.98 14.78 4.81
N ASP A 88 6.06 14.37 4.16
CA ASP A 88 6.27 14.49 2.71
C ASP A 88 5.34 13.58 1.88
N ILE A 89 4.61 12.66 2.54
CA ILE A 89 3.62 11.79 1.87
C ILE A 89 2.21 12.38 1.85
N LEU A 90 1.98 13.48 2.58
CA LEU A 90 0.65 14.09 2.67
C LEU A 90 0.22 14.62 1.30
N GLY A 91 -1.00 14.26 0.91
CA GLY A 91 -1.57 14.66 -0.40
C GLY A 91 -0.98 13.92 -1.62
N ARG A 92 -0.14 12.90 -1.41
CA ARG A 92 0.45 12.09 -2.45
C ARG A 92 -0.37 10.80 -2.68
N LEU A 93 -0.27 10.25 -3.89
CA LEU A 93 -0.94 9.00 -4.27
C LEU A 93 0.11 7.90 -4.46
N PHE A 94 -0.12 6.75 -3.81
CA PHE A 94 0.77 5.59 -3.84
C PHE A 94 0.03 4.33 -4.29
N ASN A 95 0.77 3.43 -4.93
CA ASN A 95 0.31 2.06 -5.14
C ASN A 95 0.46 1.23 -3.84
N VAL A 96 0.02 -0.03 -3.87
CA VAL A 96 0.04 -0.93 -2.70
C VAL A 96 1.45 -1.27 -2.20
N VAL A 97 2.47 -1.05 -3.00
CA VAL A 97 3.88 -1.29 -2.64
C VAL A 97 4.63 -0.03 -2.20
N GLY A 98 3.94 1.11 -2.19
CA GLY A 98 4.47 2.38 -1.71
C GLY A 98 5.27 3.17 -2.74
N ASP A 99 5.03 2.94 -4.03
CA ASP A 99 5.57 3.76 -5.10
C ASP A 99 4.58 4.87 -5.46
N ALA A 100 5.08 6.08 -5.67
CA ALA A 100 4.26 7.21 -6.05
C ALA A 100 3.72 7.04 -7.48
N ILE A 101 2.40 7.20 -7.66
CA ILE A 101 1.70 7.06 -8.95
C ILE A 101 1.04 8.36 -9.41
N ASP A 102 1.30 9.47 -8.73
CA ASP A 102 0.76 10.79 -9.02
C ASP A 102 1.57 11.61 -10.05
N GLY A 103 2.57 10.98 -10.69
CA GLY A 103 3.44 11.65 -11.67
C GLY A 103 4.51 12.57 -11.05
N ILE A 104 4.59 12.63 -9.74
CA ILE A 104 5.61 13.41 -9.01
C ILE A 104 6.69 12.45 -8.51
N PRO A 105 7.98 12.85 -8.47
CA PRO A 105 9.05 11.99 -7.97
C PRO A 105 8.77 11.42 -6.58
N GLN A 106 9.33 10.23 -6.30
CA GLN A 106 9.19 9.56 -5.01
C GLN A 106 9.60 10.50 -3.87
N PRO A 107 8.76 10.66 -2.82
CA PRO A 107 9.07 11.55 -1.70
C PRO A 107 10.24 11.01 -0.89
N LYS A 108 10.95 11.89 -0.22
CA LYS A 108 11.96 11.53 0.77
C LYS A 108 11.25 11.16 2.07
N ALA A 109 10.75 9.93 2.14
CA ALA A 109 10.07 9.45 3.34
C ALA A 109 11.04 9.41 4.54
N SER A 110 10.57 9.78 5.71
CA SER A 110 11.33 9.70 6.96
C SER A 110 11.55 8.26 7.43
N GLY A 111 10.80 7.32 6.87
CA GLY A 111 10.90 5.88 7.14
C GLY A 111 9.88 5.08 6.35
N ARG A 112 9.84 3.77 6.58
CA ARG A 112 8.81 2.87 6.03
C ARG A 112 8.19 2.05 7.17
N ARG A 113 6.91 1.74 7.06
CA ARG A 113 6.17 0.92 8.03
C ARG A 113 5.50 -0.23 7.31
N PRO A 114 5.56 -1.46 7.83
CA PRO A 114 4.82 -2.59 7.29
C PRO A 114 3.31 -2.30 7.21
N ILE A 115 2.66 -2.77 6.15
CA ILE A 115 1.21 -2.62 5.98
C ILE A 115 0.44 -3.46 7.01
N HIS A 116 1.01 -4.60 7.43
CA HIS A 116 0.50 -5.42 8.50
C HIS A 116 1.08 -4.93 9.83
N ALA A 117 0.26 -4.30 10.64
CA ALA A 117 0.62 -3.83 11.96
C ALA A 117 -0.37 -4.37 13.00
N ALA A 118 0.12 -4.69 14.18
CA ALA A 118 -0.74 -5.02 15.30
C ALA A 118 -1.66 -3.81 15.62
N PRO A 119 -2.92 -4.06 16.03
CA PRO A 119 -3.79 -2.99 16.47
C PRO A 119 -3.14 -2.27 17.68
N PRO A 120 -3.41 -0.96 17.84
CA PRO A 120 -2.91 -0.23 19.00
C PRO A 120 -3.45 -0.87 20.30
N ALA A 121 -2.63 -0.90 21.35
CA ALA A 121 -3.07 -1.37 22.65
C ALA A 121 -4.23 -0.48 23.16
N PHE A 122 -5.14 -1.05 23.94
CA PHE A 122 -6.29 -0.32 24.48
C PHE A 122 -5.84 0.93 25.26
N GLU A 123 -4.72 0.85 25.94
CA GLU A 123 -4.10 1.93 26.72
C GLU A 123 -3.64 3.11 25.86
N ASP A 124 -3.30 2.86 24.60
CA ASP A 124 -2.87 3.89 23.64
C ASP A 124 -4.06 4.56 22.93
N MET A 125 -5.26 4.00 23.06
CA MET A 125 -6.48 4.55 22.48
C MET A 125 -6.97 5.75 23.30
N ARG A 126 -6.88 6.95 22.72
CA ARG A 126 -7.50 8.14 23.32
C ARG A 126 -8.97 8.18 22.96
N PRO A 127 -9.90 8.19 23.96
CA PRO A 127 -11.31 8.40 23.65
C PRO A 127 -11.49 9.79 23.01
N ILE A 128 -12.12 9.83 21.85
CA ILE A 128 -12.53 11.09 21.25
C ILE A 128 -13.74 11.58 22.04
N PRO A 129 -13.70 12.74 22.72
CA PRO A 129 -14.87 13.25 23.40
C PRO A 129 -16.00 13.47 22.41
N PHE A 130 -17.20 13.01 22.74
CA PHE A 130 -18.39 13.02 21.87
C PHE A 130 -18.74 14.41 21.32
N SER A 131 -18.31 15.46 21.99
CA SER A 131 -18.45 16.86 21.55
C SER A 131 -17.67 17.20 20.28
N GLY A 132 -16.73 16.34 19.84
CA GLY A 132 -15.99 16.49 18.60
C GLY A 132 -16.64 15.83 17.38
N LEU A 133 -17.75 15.12 17.56
CA LEU A 133 -18.45 14.40 16.49
C LEU A 133 -19.50 15.24 15.75
N SER A 134 -19.49 16.57 15.89
CA SER A 134 -20.29 17.42 15.01
C SER A 134 -19.68 17.48 13.61
N GLY A 135 -19.96 16.44 12.83
CA GLY A 135 -20.05 16.52 11.37
C GLY A 135 -18.78 16.73 10.55
N THR A 136 -17.58 16.74 11.14
CA THR A 136 -16.35 16.76 10.35
C THR A 136 -15.51 15.56 10.71
N HIS A 137 -15.33 14.68 9.75
CA HIS A 137 -14.33 13.65 9.77
C HIS A 137 -12.98 14.31 10.01
N ASN A 138 -12.51 14.34 11.24
CA ASN A 138 -11.19 14.84 11.57
C ASN A 138 -10.16 13.76 11.23
N SER A 139 -9.96 13.55 9.93
CA SER A 139 -8.71 12.99 9.49
C SER A 139 -7.65 14.01 9.88
N LYS A 140 -6.60 13.61 10.56
CA LYS A 140 -5.42 14.43 10.85
C LYS A 140 -4.62 14.77 9.57
N SER A 141 -5.28 14.94 8.44
CA SER A 141 -4.77 15.68 7.31
C SER A 141 -5.09 17.12 7.59
N GLY A 142 -4.06 17.90 7.90
CA GLY A 142 -4.16 19.30 8.27
C GLY A 142 -4.77 20.17 7.18
N PHE A 143 -6.09 20.14 7.07
CA PHE A 143 -6.83 21.18 6.38
C PHE A 143 -6.99 22.34 7.36
N ARG A 144 -6.08 23.31 7.30
CA ARG A 144 -6.29 24.62 7.92
C ARG A 144 -7.46 25.28 7.20
N SER A 145 -8.61 25.30 7.83
CA SER A 145 -9.67 26.22 7.45
C SER A 145 -9.20 27.62 7.76
N GLY A 146 -8.66 28.31 6.76
CA GLY A 146 -8.49 29.75 6.80
C GLY A 146 -9.89 30.37 6.89
N GLY A 147 -10.23 30.87 8.08
CA GLY A 147 -11.41 31.69 8.27
C GLY A 147 -11.26 32.97 7.48
N ASN A 148 -12.02 33.09 6.42
CA ASN A 148 -12.31 34.39 5.82
C ASN A 148 -13.83 34.50 5.78
N SER A 149 -14.35 35.27 6.72
CA SER A 149 -15.76 35.68 6.72
C SER A 149 -15.95 36.74 5.63
N PRO A 150 -16.81 36.53 4.64
CA PRO A 150 -17.27 37.65 3.85
C PRO A 150 -18.52 38.25 4.54
N THR A 151 -18.35 39.41 5.14
CA THR A 151 -19.42 40.39 5.33
C THR A 151 -19.84 40.92 3.96
N GLY A 152 -21.13 40.88 3.65
CA GLY A 152 -21.69 41.55 2.49
C GLY A 152 -22.74 40.75 1.76
N ALA A 153 -23.95 40.77 2.31
CA ALA A 153 -25.17 40.36 1.60
C ALA A 153 -25.50 41.34 0.50
N SER A 154 -25.70 40.89 -0.73
CA SER A 154 -26.59 41.54 -1.71
C SER A 154 -27.19 40.45 -2.58
N SER A 155 -28.49 40.30 -2.41
CA SER A 155 -29.37 39.43 -3.22
C SER A 155 -29.41 39.89 -4.66
N PRO A 156 -29.35 39.01 -5.66
CA PRO A 156 -29.74 39.36 -7.01
C PRO A 156 -31.24 39.10 -7.18
N THR A 157 -31.93 40.14 -7.52
CA THR A 157 -33.31 40.19 -8.03
C THR A 157 -33.41 39.42 -9.36
N LEU A 158 -34.29 38.44 -9.43
CA LEU A 158 -34.72 37.83 -10.69
C LEU A 158 -35.62 38.78 -11.46
N SER A 159 -35.18 39.23 -12.63
CA SER A 159 -36.00 39.87 -13.65
C SER A 159 -36.40 38.81 -14.66
N VAL A 160 -37.72 38.53 -14.72
CA VAL A 160 -38.39 37.78 -15.78
C VAL A 160 -38.67 38.73 -16.91
N ALA A 161 -38.11 38.49 -18.10
CA ALA A 161 -38.52 39.14 -19.34
C ALA A 161 -39.29 38.13 -20.18
N SER A 162 -40.58 38.47 -20.41
CA SER A 162 -41.45 37.84 -21.40
C SER A 162 -41.18 38.47 -22.77
N THR A 163 -41.00 37.67 -23.79
CA THR A 163 -41.63 37.76 -25.14
C THR A 163 -41.21 36.54 -25.93
#